data_d4058f5bf91ae46a4c29ec2fd9dcf636
#
_entry.id   d4058f5bf91ae46a4c29ec2fd9dcf636
#
_cell.length_a   1.000
_cell.length_b   1.000
_cell.length_c   1.000
_cell.angle_alpha   90.00
_cell.angle_beta   90.00
_cell.angle_gamma   90.00
#
_symmetry.space_group_name_H-M   'P 1'
#
loop_
_entity.id
_entity.type
_entity.pdbx_description
1 polymer ?
#
loop_
_entity_poly.entity_id
_entity_poly.type
_entity_poly.pdbx_seq_one_letter_code
_entity_poly.pdbx_strand_id
1 'polypeptide(L)'
;MKPPSTRKLTAALLSLLLSAVPALGGCSKPGAAQGEPITLLNVSYDPTRELYTELNAAFAKQWEAKQGTKVVIKQSHGGSGKQARAVIDGLDADVVTLALAYDIDMLHEKGQLIPQGWQARLPDNSSPYTSTIVFVVRKGNPKAIRDWEDLLREGVSVITPNPKTSGGARWNYLAAWGYALRKAGGDEAKAREFISGLFKNVPVLDSGARGATTTFAERGLGDVLIAWENEAFLLTEEVGKDKFEIILPSVSILAEPPVALVDRNVDRKGTRAAAEAWLQFLYSEEGQELAAKHHFRPRSRTVAGKHASRFPAVSLFTLDEVSGGWKQAQKKHFDDGGAFDQLYLPQAK
;
A
#
# COMPACT_ATOMS: atom_id res chain seq x y z
N MET A 1 -43.48 57.92 -24.95
CA MET A 1 -44.60 57.99 -25.90
C MET A 1 -45.26 56.62 -26.02
N LYS A 2 -46.42 56.61 -25.52
CA LYS A 2 -47.65 55.82 -25.64
C LYS A 2 -47.64 54.35 -26.10
N PRO A 3 -48.50 53.60 -25.46
CA PRO A 3 -48.75 52.16 -25.53
C PRO A 3 -49.95 51.88 -26.43
N PRO A 4 -50.82 50.91 -26.21
CA PRO A 4 -50.79 49.44 -26.21
C PRO A 4 -51.81 48.89 -27.23
N SER A 5 -52.01 47.59 -27.35
CA SER A 5 -53.33 47.11 -27.72
C SER A 5 -53.59 45.65 -27.26
N THR A 6 -54.61 45.59 -26.50
CA THR A 6 -55.44 44.47 -26.07
C THR A 6 -56.36 43.94 -27.18
N ARG A 7 -56.62 42.60 -27.23
CA ARG A 7 -57.90 41.96 -27.64
C ARG A 7 -57.87 40.51 -27.18
N LYS A 8 -58.60 40.17 -26.20
CA LYS A 8 -59.95 39.69 -25.92
C LYS A 8 -60.35 38.42 -26.66
N LEU A 9 -60.56 37.38 -25.85
CA LEU A 9 -61.63 36.37 -25.78
C LEU A 9 -62.19 35.76 -27.06
N THR A 10 -62.21 34.41 -27.06
CA THR A 10 -63.48 33.67 -27.20
C THR A 10 -63.37 32.26 -26.62
N ALA A 11 -64.32 31.93 -25.75
CA ALA A 11 -64.57 30.62 -25.17
C ALA A 11 -65.42 29.80 -26.15
N ALA A 12 -65.15 28.51 -26.25
CA ALA A 12 -66.11 27.54 -26.80
C ALA A 12 -66.05 26.26 -25.96
N LEU A 13 -67.10 26.01 -25.22
CA LEU A 13 -67.46 24.69 -24.66
C LEU A 13 -67.83 23.72 -25.78
N LEU A 14 -67.34 22.48 -25.73
CA LEU A 14 -68.14 21.32 -26.17
C LEU A 14 -67.68 20.00 -25.57
N SER A 15 -68.49 19.47 -24.66
CA SER A 15 -69.05 18.11 -24.52
C SER A 15 -68.13 16.89 -24.35
N LEU A 16 -68.39 16.27 -23.23
CA LEU A 16 -68.16 14.89 -22.78
C LEU A 16 -68.32 13.84 -23.88
N LEU A 17 -67.36 12.90 -23.93
CA LEU A 17 -67.63 11.49 -24.25
C LEU A 17 -66.73 10.61 -23.33
N LEU A 18 -67.42 9.93 -22.44
CA LEU A 18 -66.90 8.92 -21.52
C LEU A 18 -66.66 7.63 -22.34
N SER A 19 -65.42 7.21 -22.54
CA SER A 19 -65.08 5.89 -23.02
C SER A 19 -64.26 5.15 -21.94
N ALA A 20 -64.92 4.23 -21.27
CA ALA A 20 -64.29 3.30 -20.32
C ALA A 20 -63.39 2.29 -21.10
N VAL A 21 -62.10 2.30 -20.81
CA VAL A 21 -61.13 1.26 -21.21
C VAL A 21 -60.77 0.45 -19.98
N PRO A 22 -60.89 -0.88 -20.00
CA PRO A 22 -60.52 -1.72 -18.86
C PRO A 22 -59.02 -1.70 -18.65
N ALA A 23 -58.60 -1.32 -17.47
CA ALA A 23 -57.21 -1.42 -17.00
C ALA A 23 -56.85 -2.90 -16.82
N LEU A 24 -56.12 -3.47 -17.76
CA LEU A 24 -55.33 -4.67 -17.53
C LEU A 24 -54.16 -4.30 -16.64
N GLY A 25 -54.30 -4.59 -15.34
CA GLY A 25 -53.26 -4.42 -14.34
C GLY A 25 -52.09 -5.38 -14.63
N GLY A 26 -51.11 -4.90 -15.36
CA GLY A 26 -49.79 -5.48 -15.40
C GLY A 26 -49.07 -5.14 -14.08
N CYS A 27 -48.98 -6.11 -13.16
CA CYS A 27 -48.05 -6.02 -12.02
C CYS A 27 -46.61 -6.02 -12.56
N SER A 28 -46.13 -4.86 -12.96
CA SER A 28 -44.68 -4.61 -13.01
C SER A 28 -44.20 -4.58 -11.58
N LYS A 29 -43.44 -5.62 -11.18
CA LYS A 29 -42.64 -5.55 -9.95
C LYS A 29 -41.84 -4.23 -10.02
N PRO A 30 -41.88 -3.38 -9.01
CA PRO A 30 -40.97 -2.25 -8.97
C PRO A 30 -39.55 -2.83 -8.99
N GLY A 31 -38.83 -2.62 -10.09
CA GLY A 31 -37.39 -2.80 -10.07
C GLY A 31 -36.87 -1.96 -8.92
N ALA A 32 -36.26 -2.59 -7.93
CA ALA A 32 -35.63 -1.87 -6.84
C ALA A 32 -34.77 -0.78 -7.48
N ALA A 33 -35.04 0.47 -7.18
CA ALA A 33 -34.21 1.58 -7.57
C ALA A 33 -32.82 1.25 -7.02
N GLN A 34 -31.88 0.91 -7.90
CA GLN A 34 -30.49 0.71 -7.49
C GLN A 34 -30.02 2.05 -6.95
N GLY A 35 -29.77 2.11 -5.63
CA GLY A 35 -29.22 3.29 -5.00
C GLY A 35 -27.90 3.69 -5.70
N GLU A 36 -27.52 4.96 -5.62
CA GLU A 36 -26.26 5.41 -6.19
C GLU A 36 -25.10 4.55 -5.65
N PRO A 37 -24.12 4.19 -6.50
CA PRO A 37 -22.98 3.37 -6.07
C PRO A 37 -22.20 4.05 -4.94
N ILE A 38 -21.91 3.31 -3.87
CA ILE A 38 -21.00 3.79 -2.83
C ILE A 38 -19.60 3.91 -3.43
N THR A 39 -18.96 5.07 -3.30
CA THR A 39 -17.58 5.26 -3.75
C THR A 39 -16.66 5.37 -2.55
N LEU A 40 -15.70 4.46 -2.44
CA LEU A 40 -14.59 4.50 -1.49
C LEU A 40 -13.31 4.96 -2.18
N LEU A 41 -12.41 5.60 -1.43
CA LEU A 41 -11.04 5.87 -1.84
C LEU A 41 -10.06 5.16 -0.90
N ASN A 42 -9.30 4.21 -1.45
CA ASN A 42 -8.15 3.60 -0.79
C ASN A 42 -6.87 4.37 -1.17
N VAL A 43 -6.20 4.93 -0.19
CA VAL A 43 -4.91 5.60 -0.36
C VAL A 43 -3.80 4.67 0.12
N SER A 44 -2.94 4.22 -0.81
CA SER A 44 -2.01 3.12 -0.61
C SER A 44 -0.57 3.46 -1.00
N TYR A 45 0.36 2.60 -0.61
CA TYR A 45 1.75 2.67 -1.05
C TYR A 45 2.00 1.84 -2.33
N ASP A 46 3.11 2.12 -3.02
CA ASP A 46 3.37 1.63 -4.39
C ASP A 46 3.26 0.12 -4.62
N PRO A 47 3.83 -0.77 -3.80
CA PRO A 47 3.88 -2.21 -4.08
C PRO A 47 2.54 -2.95 -4.11
N THR A 48 1.44 -2.31 -3.75
CA THR A 48 0.11 -2.94 -3.59
C THR A 48 -0.86 -2.70 -4.74
N ARG A 49 -0.42 -2.09 -5.84
CA ARG A 49 -1.32 -1.69 -6.96
C ARG A 49 -2.12 -2.85 -7.52
N GLU A 50 -1.43 -3.92 -7.86
CA GLU A 50 -1.99 -5.11 -8.49
C GLU A 50 -2.88 -5.86 -7.49
N LEU A 51 -2.42 -6.03 -6.25
CA LEU A 51 -3.18 -6.64 -5.16
C LEU A 51 -4.53 -5.95 -4.96
N TYR A 52 -4.53 -4.64 -4.76
CA TYR A 52 -5.78 -3.92 -4.48
C TYR A 52 -6.70 -3.81 -5.70
N THR A 53 -6.19 -3.91 -6.91
CA THR A 53 -7.05 -4.01 -8.10
C THR A 53 -7.93 -5.26 -8.03
N GLU A 54 -7.35 -6.40 -7.67
CA GLU A 54 -8.07 -7.66 -7.60
C GLU A 54 -8.94 -7.77 -6.33
N LEU A 55 -8.41 -7.36 -5.17
CA LEU A 55 -9.17 -7.30 -3.91
C LEU A 55 -10.43 -6.43 -4.04
N ASN A 56 -10.31 -5.26 -4.68
CA ASN A 56 -11.43 -4.36 -4.87
C ASN A 56 -12.52 -4.97 -5.76
N ALA A 57 -12.12 -5.65 -6.83
CA ALA A 57 -13.07 -6.32 -7.74
C ALA A 57 -13.80 -7.48 -7.02
N ALA A 58 -13.07 -8.30 -6.24
CA ALA A 58 -13.65 -9.40 -5.49
C ALA A 58 -14.62 -8.89 -4.40
N PHE A 59 -14.19 -7.89 -3.63
CA PHE A 59 -15.04 -7.27 -2.61
C PHE A 59 -16.31 -6.64 -3.22
N ALA A 60 -16.16 -5.88 -4.30
CA ALA A 60 -17.30 -5.22 -4.94
C ALA A 60 -18.38 -6.23 -5.36
N LYS A 61 -17.98 -7.37 -5.93
CA LYS A 61 -18.86 -8.47 -6.28
C LYS A 61 -19.55 -9.07 -5.05
N GLN A 62 -18.80 -9.32 -3.98
CA GLN A 62 -19.33 -9.86 -2.74
C GLN A 62 -20.30 -8.89 -2.06
N TRP A 63 -19.94 -7.59 -2.03
CA TRP A 63 -20.77 -6.54 -1.46
C TRP A 63 -22.11 -6.41 -2.20
N GLU A 64 -22.07 -6.33 -3.53
CA GLU A 64 -23.29 -6.22 -4.35
C GLU A 64 -24.21 -7.43 -4.14
N ALA A 65 -23.66 -8.63 -4.08
CA ALA A 65 -24.43 -9.84 -3.83
C ALA A 65 -25.09 -9.86 -2.43
N LYS A 66 -24.44 -9.27 -1.40
CA LYS A 66 -24.96 -9.25 -0.02
C LYS A 66 -25.87 -8.08 0.28
N GLN A 67 -25.57 -6.91 -0.27
CA GLN A 67 -26.22 -5.64 0.09
C GLN A 67 -27.18 -5.11 -1.00
N GLY A 68 -27.15 -5.67 -2.21
CA GLY A 68 -27.96 -5.20 -3.34
C GLY A 68 -27.55 -3.82 -3.89
N THR A 69 -26.49 -3.20 -3.38
CA THR A 69 -25.95 -1.91 -3.81
C THR A 69 -24.53 -2.08 -4.32
N LYS A 70 -24.17 -1.31 -5.35
CA LYS A 70 -22.81 -1.32 -5.90
C LYS A 70 -21.85 -0.53 -5.04
N VAL A 71 -20.61 -1.01 -4.94
CA VAL A 71 -19.48 -0.26 -4.38
C VAL A 71 -18.36 -0.16 -5.40
N VAL A 72 -17.75 1.00 -5.49
CA VAL A 72 -16.58 1.26 -6.34
C VAL A 72 -15.45 1.72 -5.45
N ILE A 73 -14.32 1.03 -5.46
CA ILE A 73 -13.15 1.41 -4.68
C ILE A 73 -12.12 2.03 -5.61
N LYS A 74 -11.96 3.34 -5.52
CA LYS A 74 -10.90 4.09 -6.21
C LYS A 74 -9.58 3.92 -5.46
N GLN A 75 -8.46 4.05 -6.17
CA GLN A 75 -7.13 3.88 -5.61
C GLN A 75 -6.25 5.10 -5.88
N SER A 76 -5.44 5.47 -4.89
CA SER A 76 -4.32 6.39 -5.03
C SER A 76 -3.05 5.70 -4.54
N HIS A 77 -1.99 5.65 -5.35
CA HIS A 77 -0.74 4.98 -5.01
C HIS A 77 0.46 5.93 -5.12
N GLY A 78 1.43 5.74 -4.23
CA GLY A 78 2.66 6.51 -4.21
C GLY A 78 3.55 6.13 -3.03
N GLY A 79 4.58 6.91 -2.76
CA GLY A 79 5.38 6.73 -1.55
C GLY A 79 4.52 6.90 -0.29
N SER A 80 4.64 5.99 0.69
CA SER A 80 3.76 5.90 1.86
C SER A 80 3.64 7.22 2.64
N GLY A 81 4.76 7.85 3.00
CA GLY A 81 4.73 9.14 3.69
C GLY A 81 4.14 10.28 2.85
N LYS A 82 4.31 10.25 1.51
CA LYS A 82 3.66 11.20 0.60
C LYS A 82 2.14 11.01 0.60
N GLN A 83 1.68 9.77 0.58
CA GLN A 83 0.27 9.42 0.62
C GLN A 83 -0.37 9.83 1.96
N ALA A 84 0.29 9.56 3.09
CA ALA A 84 -0.16 10.02 4.41
C ALA A 84 -0.34 11.55 4.44
N ARG A 85 0.65 12.28 3.93
CA ARG A 85 0.59 13.75 3.86
C ARG A 85 -0.57 14.23 2.99
N ALA A 86 -0.78 13.63 1.82
CA ALA A 86 -1.89 13.98 0.95
C ALA A 86 -3.25 13.84 1.65
N VAL A 87 -3.43 12.79 2.47
CA VAL A 87 -4.66 12.60 3.26
C VAL A 87 -4.78 13.67 4.35
N ILE A 88 -3.69 14.02 5.03
CA ILE A 88 -3.67 15.10 6.03
C ILE A 88 -4.02 16.44 5.38
N ASP A 89 -3.52 16.68 4.17
CA ASP A 89 -3.74 17.92 3.39
C ASP A 89 -5.10 17.95 2.68
N GLY A 90 -5.96 16.94 2.88
CA GLY A 90 -7.35 16.95 2.43
C GLY A 90 -7.73 15.96 1.32
N LEU A 91 -6.84 15.04 0.92
CA LEU A 91 -7.25 13.93 0.05
C LEU A 91 -8.26 13.05 0.79
N ASP A 92 -9.46 12.96 0.25
CA ASP A 92 -10.65 12.43 0.91
C ASP A 92 -10.70 10.90 0.94
N ALA A 93 -9.69 10.29 1.56
CA ALA A 93 -9.57 8.85 1.72
C ALA A 93 -10.62 8.29 2.68
N ASP A 94 -11.20 7.14 2.35
CA ASP A 94 -12.03 6.34 3.25
C ASP A 94 -11.18 5.38 4.08
N VAL A 95 -10.17 4.81 3.44
CA VAL A 95 -9.22 3.90 4.06
C VAL A 95 -7.80 4.24 3.60
N VAL A 96 -6.85 3.95 4.47
CA VAL A 96 -5.44 4.02 4.16
C VAL A 96 -4.81 2.63 4.33
N THR A 97 -3.93 2.27 3.41
CA THR A 97 -3.19 1.02 3.41
C THR A 97 -1.73 1.35 3.13
N LEU A 98 -1.02 1.71 4.19
CA LEU A 98 0.32 2.31 4.08
C LEU A 98 1.42 1.31 4.45
N ALA A 99 2.67 1.66 4.13
CA ALA A 99 3.81 0.79 4.42
C ALA A 99 4.18 0.75 5.90
N LEU A 100 3.85 1.81 6.66
CA LEU A 100 4.36 2.04 8.01
C LEU A 100 3.23 2.45 8.96
N ALA A 101 3.22 1.91 10.17
CA ALA A 101 2.32 2.38 11.21
C ALA A 101 2.58 3.86 11.55
N TYR A 102 3.84 4.31 11.51
CA TYR A 102 4.18 5.72 11.72
C TYR A 102 3.46 6.65 10.73
N ASP A 103 3.37 6.29 9.46
CA ASP A 103 2.69 7.12 8.47
C ASP A 103 1.18 7.23 8.75
N ILE A 104 0.56 6.17 9.32
CA ILE A 104 -0.84 6.21 9.77
C ILE A 104 -0.97 6.98 11.10
N ASP A 105 -0.03 6.84 12.03
CA ASP A 105 -0.01 7.63 13.27
C ASP A 105 -0.03 9.13 12.98
N MET A 106 0.60 9.58 11.90
CA MET A 106 0.57 10.99 11.48
C MET A 106 -0.85 11.48 11.12
N LEU A 107 -1.73 10.59 10.64
CA LEU A 107 -3.14 10.95 10.40
C LEU A 107 -3.86 11.26 11.72
N HIS A 108 -3.46 10.59 12.82
CA HIS A 108 -3.93 10.93 14.16
C HIS A 108 -3.28 12.22 14.68
N GLU A 109 -1.95 12.24 14.72
CA GLU A 109 -1.18 13.29 15.41
C GLU A 109 -1.28 14.67 14.73
N LYS A 110 -1.30 14.71 13.41
CA LYS A 110 -1.33 15.95 12.61
C LYS A 110 -2.69 16.23 11.97
N GLY A 111 -3.39 15.19 11.55
CA GLY A 111 -4.66 15.33 10.83
C GLY A 111 -5.89 15.26 11.72
N GLN A 112 -5.80 14.64 12.90
CA GLN A 112 -6.96 14.32 13.75
C GLN A 112 -8.07 13.59 12.96
N LEU A 113 -7.67 12.75 11.99
CA LEU A 113 -8.56 12.07 11.06
C LEU A 113 -8.98 10.68 11.56
N ILE A 114 -8.17 10.08 12.44
CA ILE A 114 -8.36 8.77 13.03
C ILE A 114 -8.15 8.83 14.54
N PRO A 115 -8.76 7.92 15.34
CA PRO A 115 -8.55 7.91 16.79
C PRO A 115 -7.17 7.37 17.17
N GLN A 116 -6.71 7.70 18.36
CA GLN A 116 -5.61 7.01 19.01
C GLN A 116 -5.97 5.52 19.19
N GLY A 117 -5.00 4.64 19.05
CA GLY A 117 -5.24 3.19 19.19
C GLY A 117 -5.89 2.52 17.98
N TRP A 118 -5.92 3.19 16.83
CA TRP A 118 -6.43 2.68 15.56
C TRP A 118 -5.86 1.28 15.22
N GLN A 119 -4.61 1.01 15.59
CA GLN A 119 -3.88 -0.20 15.24
C GLN A 119 -4.45 -1.45 15.93
N ALA A 120 -5.11 -1.30 17.07
CA ALA A 120 -5.74 -2.40 17.80
C ALA A 120 -7.16 -2.78 17.28
N ARG A 121 -7.66 -2.10 16.25
CA ARG A 121 -9.05 -2.28 15.76
C ARG A 121 -9.22 -3.50 14.86
N LEU A 122 -8.15 -3.96 14.25
CA LEU A 122 -8.13 -5.13 13.38
C LEU A 122 -7.07 -6.13 13.88
N PRO A 123 -7.18 -7.41 13.52
CA PRO A 123 -6.19 -8.43 13.91
C PRO A 123 -4.76 -8.07 13.50
N ASP A 124 -3.79 -8.67 14.17
CA ASP A 124 -2.35 -8.56 13.85
C ASP A 124 -1.87 -7.12 13.75
N ASN A 125 -2.26 -6.26 14.71
CA ASN A 125 -1.94 -4.83 14.71
C ASN A 125 -2.38 -4.13 13.42
N SER A 126 -3.56 -4.48 12.92
CA SER A 126 -4.12 -3.97 11.66
C SER A 126 -3.27 -4.25 10.42
N SER A 127 -2.48 -5.33 10.43
CA SER A 127 -1.65 -5.76 9.29
C SER A 127 -2.21 -7.05 8.68
N PRO A 128 -3.01 -7.00 7.60
CA PRO A 128 -3.70 -8.17 7.06
C PRO A 128 -2.77 -9.19 6.40
N TYR A 129 -1.57 -8.80 6.04
CA TYR A 129 -0.54 -9.63 5.44
C TYR A 129 0.85 -9.11 5.85
N THR A 130 1.89 -9.89 5.54
CA THR A 130 3.28 -9.49 5.77
C THR A 130 4.11 -9.59 4.51
N SER A 131 5.31 -9.09 4.56
CA SER A 131 6.35 -9.25 3.55
C SER A 131 7.72 -9.27 4.24
N THR A 132 8.76 -9.35 3.44
CA THR A 132 10.13 -9.21 3.91
C THR A 132 10.99 -8.56 2.84
N ILE A 133 12.24 -8.27 3.16
CA ILE A 133 13.19 -7.65 2.24
C ILE A 133 14.11 -8.74 1.68
N VAL A 134 14.25 -8.71 0.37
CA VAL A 134 15.09 -9.63 -0.41
C VAL A 134 15.96 -8.87 -1.40
N PHE A 135 16.86 -9.56 -2.08
CA PHE A 135 17.66 -8.99 -3.16
C PHE A 135 17.19 -9.53 -4.50
N VAL A 136 17.17 -8.68 -5.50
CA VAL A 136 17.02 -9.08 -6.90
C VAL A 136 18.35 -8.80 -7.61
N VAL A 137 18.88 -9.81 -8.27
CA VAL A 137 20.15 -9.73 -9.00
C VAL A 137 19.94 -10.05 -10.48
N ARG A 138 20.89 -9.69 -11.30
CA ARG A 138 20.93 -10.08 -12.71
C ARG A 138 21.04 -11.62 -12.84
N LYS A 139 20.49 -12.19 -13.91
CA LYS A 139 20.53 -13.63 -14.19
C LYS A 139 21.95 -14.17 -14.11
N GLY A 140 22.12 -15.32 -13.44
CA GLY A 140 23.41 -15.93 -13.18
C GLY A 140 24.23 -15.25 -12.08
N ASN A 141 23.68 -14.25 -11.42
CA ASN A 141 24.29 -13.55 -10.28
C ASN A 141 25.77 -13.20 -10.49
N PRO A 142 26.12 -12.41 -11.51
CA PRO A 142 27.51 -12.19 -11.92
C PRO A 142 28.39 -11.56 -10.85
N LYS A 143 27.77 -10.89 -9.85
CA LYS A 143 28.48 -10.33 -8.69
C LYS A 143 28.54 -11.29 -7.50
N ALA A 144 28.01 -12.50 -7.61
CA ALA A 144 27.97 -13.51 -6.55
C ALA A 144 27.43 -12.94 -5.23
N ILE A 145 26.31 -12.20 -5.28
CA ILE A 145 25.62 -11.66 -4.12
C ILE A 145 24.90 -12.81 -3.41
N ARG A 146 25.17 -12.99 -2.12
CA ARG A 146 24.56 -14.04 -1.29
C ARG A 146 23.93 -13.49 -0.02
N ASP A 147 24.52 -12.42 0.54
CA ASP A 147 24.05 -11.83 1.79
C ASP A 147 24.37 -10.32 1.83
N TRP A 148 23.93 -9.67 2.88
CA TRP A 148 24.06 -8.23 3.11
C TRP A 148 25.50 -7.71 2.98
N GLU A 149 26.50 -8.48 3.40
CA GLU A 149 27.91 -8.06 3.33
C GLU A 149 28.42 -7.92 1.90
N ASP A 150 27.88 -8.71 0.99
CA ASP A 150 28.28 -8.64 -0.42
C ASP A 150 27.90 -7.29 -1.05
N LEU A 151 26.92 -6.58 -0.45
CA LEU A 151 26.50 -5.26 -0.89
C LEU A 151 27.54 -4.16 -0.58
N LEU A 152 28.52 -4.44 0.28
CA LEU A 152 29.57 -3.50 0.65
C LEU A 152 30.80 -3.61 -0.24
N ARG A 153 30.90 -4.65 -1.08
CA ARG A 153 32.06 -4.90 -1.92
C ARG A 153 32.26 -3.78 -2.94
N GLU A 154 33.49 -3.42 -3.18
CA GLU A 154 33.89 -2.50 -4.24
C GLU A 154 33.41 -3.02 -5.61
N GLY A 155 32.87 -2.13 -6.44
CA GLY A 155 32.32 -2.46 -7.76
C GLY A 155 30.96 -3.16 -7.73
N VAL A 156 30.29 -3.26 -6.59
CA VAL A 156 28.86 -3.64 -6.49
C VAL A 156 28.02 -2.36 -6.46
N SER A 157 27.07 -2.25 -7.37
CA SER A 157 26.14 -1.13 -7.44
C SER A 157 24.75 -1.55 -6.92
N VAL A 158 24.27 -0.88 -5.89
CA VAL A 158 23.03 -1.19 -5.16
C VAL A 158 21.94 -0.21 -5.53
N ILE A 159 20.77 -0.68 -5.89
CA ILE A 159 19.56 0.14 -6.11
C ILE A 159 18.60 -0.07 -4.92
N THR A 160 18.14 1.04 -4.37
CA THR A 160 17.10 1.08 -3.33
C THR A 160 16.41 2.45 -3.39
N PRO A 161 15.12 2.57 -3.06
CA PRO A 161 14.47 3.87 -3.03
C PRO A 161 14.92 4.71 -1.82
N ASN A 162 14.54 5.99 -1.82
CA ASN A 162 14.93 6.96 -0.79
C ASN A 162 14.09 6.79 0.49
N PRO A 163 14.68 6.53 1.66
CA PRO A 163 13.98 6.42 2.93
C PRO A 163 13.26 7.71 3.40
N LYS A 164 13.65 8.87 2.88
CA LYS A 164 12.96 10.14 3.19
C LYS A 164 11.58 10.25 2.52
N THR A 165 11.35 9.52 1.43
CA THR A 165 10.12 9.62 0.63
C THR A 165 9.35 8.31 0.51
N SER A 166 10.02 7.18 0.65
CA SER A 166 9.47 5.84 0.49
C SER A 166 9.42 5.07 1.81
N GLY A 167 8.22 4.67 2.22
CA GLY A 167 8.07 3.77 3.37
C GLY A 167 8.70 2.39 3.12
N GLY A 168 8.62 1.88 1.87
CA GLY A 168 9.32 0.65 1.49
C GLY A 168 10.84 0.74 1.70
N ALA A 169 11.42 1.89 1.38
CA ALA A 169 12.85 2.12 1.59
C ALA A 169 13.24 2.16 3.07
N ARG A 170 12.34 2.62 3.97
CA ARG A 170 12.60 2.55 5.42
C ARG A 170 12.69 1.12 5.89
N TRP A 171 11.87 0.22 5.39
CA TRP A 171 11.99 -1.21 5.65
C TRP A 171 13.29 -1.80 5.11
N ASN A 172 13.71 -1.42 3.87
CA ASN A 172 14.98 -1.85 3.29
C ASN A 172 16.17 -1.42 4.16
N TYR A 173 16.18 -0.15 4.59
CA TYR A 173 17.19 0.40 5.49
C TYR A 173 17.21 -0.34 6.83
N LEU A 174 16.05 -0.56 7.46
CA LEU A 174 15.94 -1.22 8.75
C LEU A 174 16.27 -2.71 8.67
N ALA A 175 16.05 -3.36 7.54
CA ALA A 175 16.51 -4.72 7.31
C ALA A 175 18.05 -4.81 7.32
N ALA A 176 18.71 -3.90 6.60
CA ALA A 176 20.16 -3.80 6.59
C ALA A 176 20.73 -3.39 7.98
N TRP A 177 20.10 -2.42 8.64
CA TRP A 177 20.46 -2.00 10.00
C TRP A 177 20.36 -3.14 11.00
N GLY A 178 19.23 -3.85 11.02
CA GLY A 178 18.99 -4.96 11.95
C GLY A 178 19.93 -6.13 11.71
N TYR A 179 20.26 -6.44 10.45
CA TYR A 179 21.33 -7.41 10.15
C TYR A 179 22.66 -6.98 10.78
N ALA A 180 23.10 -5.77 10.48
CA ALA A 180 24.39 -5.25 10.97
C ALA A 180 24.44 -5.19 12.50
N LEU A 181 23.38 -4.71 13.15
CA LEU A 181 23.26 -4.62 14.60
C LEU A 181 23.36 -6.00 15.26
N ARG A 182 22.64 -7.00 14.75
CA ARG A 182 22.67 -8.38 15.26
C ARG A 182 24.05 -9.01 15.08
N LYS A 183 24.66 -8.82 13.91
CA LYS A 183 26.00 -9.32 13.62
C LYS A 183 27.07 -8.69 14.50
N ALA A 184 26.90 -7.41 14.83
CA ALA A 184 27.81 -6.67 15.72
C ALA A 184 27.52 -6.88 17.21
N GLY A 185 26.62 -7.79 17.60
CA GLY A 185 26.26 -8.02 19.00
C GLY A 185 25.61 -6.82 19.69
N GLY A 186 24.89 -5.98 18.93
CA GLY A 186 24.22 -4.78 19.44
C GLY A 186 25.06 -3.49 19.34
N ASP A 187 26.25 -3.54 18.76
CA ASP A 187 27.11 -2.35 18.57
C ASP A 187 26.56 -1.46 17.44
N GLU A 188 25.93 -0.35 17.83
CA GLU A 188 25.34 0.61 16.89
C GLU A 188 26.36 1.37 16.05
N ALA A 189 27.60 1.57 16.56
CA ALA A 189 28.65 2.25 15.78
C ALA A 189 29.04 1.38 14.57
N LYS A 190 29.20 0.07 14.76
CA LYS A 190 29.44 -0.87 13.70
C LYS A 190 28.27 -1.01 12.74
N ALA A 191 27.03 -0.99 13.26
CA ALA A 191 25.86 -0.98 12.39
C ALA A 191 25.79 0.29 11.51
N ARG A 192 26.14 1.45 12.07
CA ARG A 192 26.25 2.71 11.33
C ARG A 192 27.33 2.66 10.24
N GLU A 193 28.48 2.10 10.56
CA GLU A 193 29.58 1.91 9.60
C GLU A 193 29.13 1.02 8.43
N PHE A 194 28.44 -0.08 8.74
CA PHE A 194 27.89 -0.99 7.75
C PHE A 194 26.92 -0.25 6.79
N ILE A 195 25.96 0.48 7.34
CA ILE A 195 25.00 1.25 6.53
C ILE A 195 25.72 2.31 5.69
N SER A 196 26.71 3.01 6.26
CA SER A 196 27.53 3.96 5.50
C SER A 196 28.22 3.30 4.32
N GLY A 197 28.79 2.10 4.52
CA GLY A 197 29.39 1.30 3.45
C GLY A 197 28.40 0.91 2.35
N LEU A 198 27.20 0.46 2.76
CA LEU A 198 26.14 0.10 1.82
C LEU A 198 25.72 1.29 0.96
N PHE A 199 25.44 2.44 1.60
CA PHE A 199 24.97 3.64 0.86
C PHE A 199 26.03 4.31 0.01
N LYS A 200 27.33 4.05 0.22
CA LYS A 200 28.39 4.42 -0.73
C LYS A 200 28.23 3.73 -2.08
N ASN A 201 27.65 2.54 -2.10
CA ASN A 201 27.39 1.75 -3.30
C ASN A 201 26.03 2.04 -3.94
N VAL A 202 25.24 3.00 -3.41
CA VAL A 202 23.94 3.41 -3.96
C VAL A 202 24.10 4.65 -4.82
N PRO A 203 24.12 4.51 -6.17
CA PRO A 203 24.35 5.63 -7.08
C PRO A 203 23.14 6.55 -7.24
N VAL A 204 21.94 6.07 -6.97
CA VAL A 204 20.69 6.81 -7.16
C VAL A 204 19.64 6.38 -6.12
N LEU A 205 18.85 7.34 -5.66
CA LEU A 205 17.74 7.14 -4.74
C LEU A 205 16.43 7.58 -5.41
N ASP A 206 15.68 6.62 -5.92
CA ASP A 206 14.35 6.87 -6.49
C ASP A 206 13.34 7.24 -5.39
N SER A 207 12.30 7.99 -5.75
CA SER A 207 11.31 8.50 -4.80
C SER A 207 10.40 7.42 -4.20
N GLY A 208 10.34 6.22 -4.79
CA GLY A 208 9.49 5.10 -4.37
C GLY A 208 9.97 3.76 -4.91
N ALA A 209 9.39 2.67 -4.41
CA ALA A 209 9.79 1.30 -4.75
C ALA A 209 9.68 1.03 -6.27
N ARG A 210 8.55 1.42 -6.90
CA ARG A 210 8.36 1.21 -8.34
C ARG A 210 9.39 1.97 -9.18
N GLY A 211 9.81 3.16 -8.75
CA GLY A 211 10.90 3.91 -9.39
C GLY A 211 12.23 3.16 -9.35
N ALA A 212 12.59 2.60 -8.18
CA ALA A 212 13.80 1.79 -8.02
C ALA A 212 13.75 0.52 -8.89
N THR A 213 12.59 -0.16 -8.95
CA THR A 213 12.40 -1.31 -9.83
C THR A 213 12.61 -0.93 -11.31
N THR A 214 12.01 0.19 -11.77
CA THR A 214 12.22 0.71 -13.14
C THR A 214 13.69 1.04 -13.40
N THR A 215 14.36 1.71 -12.46
CA THR A 215 15.79 2.04 -12.58
C THR A 215 16.63 0.78 -12.72
N PHE A 216 16.36 -0.25 -11.92
CA PHE A 216 17.06 -1.52 -12.00
C PHE A 216 16.67 -2.29 -13.26
N ALA A 217 15.40 -2.57 -13.49
CA ALA A 217 14.95 -3.52 -14.51
C ALA A 217 14.97 -2.96 -15.93
N GLU A 218 14.50 -1.72 -16.13
CA GLU A 218 14.30 -1.13 -17.44
C GLU A 218 15.50 -0.28 -17.89
N ARG A 219 16.06 0.52 -16.96
CA ARG A 219 17.23 1.37 -17.27
C ARG A 219 18.54 0.60 -17.17
N GLY A 220 18.52 -0.62 -16.63
CA GLY A 220 19.69 -1.48 -16.55
C GLY A 220 20.73 -1.05 -15.51
N LEU A 221 20.43 -0.13 -14.62
CA LEU A 221 21.33 0.36 -13.59
C LEU A 221 21.41 -0.59 -12.40
N GLY A 222 22.59 -0.68 -11.78
CA GLY A 222 22.85 -1.48 -10.60
C GLY A 222 23.02 -2.98 -10.85
N ASP A 223 23.70 -3.63 -9.94
CA ASP A 223 23.94 -5.06 -9.91
C ASP A 223 22.92 -5.79 -9.06
N VAL A 224 22.42 -5.11 -8.01
CA VAL A 224 21.46 -5.65 -7.05
C VAL A 224 20.42 -4.59 -6.68
N LEU A 225 19.16 -5.02 -6.61
CA LEU A 225 18.05 -4.24 -6.09
C LEU A 225 17.67 -4.80 -4.72
N ILE A 226 17.65 -3.95 -3.70
CA ILE A 226 17.02 -4.27 -2.41
C ILE A 226 15.53 -4.00 -2.55
N ALA A 227 14.72 -5.03 -2.46
CA ALA A 227 13.28 -4.96 -2.75
C ALA A 227 12.44 -5.67 -1.69
N TRP A 228 11.17 -5.33 -1.64
CA TRP A 228 10.16 -6.15 -0.98
C TRP A 228 9.97 -7.45 -1.75
N GLU A 229 9.68 -8.53 -1.03
CA GLU A 229 9.53 -9.87 -1.61
C GLU A 229 8.47 -9.89 -2.72
N ASN A 230 7.33 -9.26 -2.54
CA ASN A 230 6.29 -9.19 -3.55
C ASN A 230 6.72 -8.42 -4.82
N GLU A 231 7.47 -7.33 -4.70
CA GLU A 231 8.03 -6.60 -5.85
C GLU A 231 9.09 -7.45 -6.58
N ALA A 232 9.88 -8.22 -5.83
CA ALA A 232 10.87 -9.12 -6.41
C ALA A 232 10.21 -10.23 -7.24
N PHE A 233 9.14 -10.84 -6.74
CA PHE A 233 8.36 -11.82 -7.50
C PHE A 233 7.69 -11.21 -8.73
N LEU A 234 7.03 -10.04 -8.59
CA LEU A 234 6.44 -9.32 -9.71
C LEU A 234 7.48 -9.06 -10.81
N LEU A 235 8.66 -8.61 -10.42
CA LEU A 235 9.75 -8.34 -11.35
C LEU A 235 10.23 -9.61 -12.06
N THR A 236 10.40 -10.72 -11.35
CA THR A 236 10.91 -11.96 -11.91
C THR A 236 9.87 -12.74 -12.71
N GLU A 237 8.59 -12.68 -12.35
CA GLU A 237 7.53 -13.42 -13.01
C GLU A 237 6.91 -12.67 -14.21
N GLU A 238 6.74 -11.35 -14.11
CA GLU A 238 6.04 -10.57 -15.12
C GLU A 238 6.98 -9.76 -16.03
N VAL A 239 8.00 -9.10 -15.48
CA VAL A 239 8.85 -8.17 -16.25
C VAL A 239 10.04 -8.88 -16.90
N GLY A 240 10.55 -9.94 -16.28
CA GLY A 240 11.77 -10.56 -16.81
C GLY A 240 12.16 -11.88 -16.17
N LYS A 241 11.35 -12.92 -16.35
CA LYS A 241 11.56 -14.25 -15.79
C LYS A 241 12.98 -14.80 -16.04
N ASP A 242 13.57 -14.51 -17.20
CA ASP A 242 14.89 -14.99 -17.57
C ASP A 242 16.01 -13.94 -17.39
N LYS A 243 15.70 -12.78 -16.78
CA LYS A 243 16.66 -11.68 -16.62
C LYS A 243 17.16 -11.50 -15.20
N PHE A 244 16.40 -11.98 -14.21
CA PHE A 244 16.65 -11.71 -12.80
C PHE A 244 16.52 -12.97 -11.95
N GLU A 245 17.15 -12.94 -10.77
CA GLU A 245 17.06 -13.97 -9.74
C GLU A 245 16.82 -13.31 -8.38
N ILE A 246 16.02 -13.97 -7.53
CA ILE A 246 15.79 -13.54 -6.15
C ILE A 246 16.81 -14.24 -5.26
N ILE A 247 17.51 -13.47 -4.44
CA ILE A 247 18.42 -13.95 -3.41
C ILE A 247 17.83 -13.62 -2.05
N LEU A 248 17.66 -14.64 -1.23
CA LEU A 248 17.20 -14.49 0.14
C LEU A 248 18.42 -14.26 1.04
N PRO A 249 18.47 -13.14 1.80
CA PRO A 249 19.54 -12.93 2.76
C PRO A 249 19.42 -13.92 3.94
N SER A 250 20.50 -14.12 4.66
CA SER A 250 20.56 -15.01 5.83
C SER A 250 19.56 -14.63 6.92
N VAL A 251 19.28 -13.33 7.06
CA VAL A 251 18.27 -12.77 7.96
C VAL A 251 17.68 -11.49 7.35
N SER A 252 16.40 -11.26 7.58
CA SER A 252 15.71 -10.07 7.12
C SER A 252 14.71 -9.56 8.17
N ILE A 253 13.96 -8.52 7.85
CA ILE A 253 12.96 -7.93 8.73
C ILE A 253 11.55 -8.43 8.37
N LEU A 254 10.73 -8.67 9.40
CA LEU A 254 9.29 -8.89 9.23
C LEU A 254 8.62 -7.55 8.91
N ALA A 255 8.24 -7.35 7.66
CA ALA A 255 7.54 -6.16 7.24
C ALA A 255 6.02 -6.35 7.42
N GLU A 256 5.41 -5.47 8.20
CA GLU A 256 3.99 -5.50 8.59
C GLU A 256 3.29 -4.21 8.13
N PRO A 257 2.85 -4.13 6.86
CA PRO A 257 2.16 -2.96 6.34
C PRO A 257 0.73 -2.90 6.90
N PRO A 258 0.40 -1.83 7.64
CA PRO A 258 -0.90 -1.70 8.29
C PRO A 258 -1.95 -1.04 7.42
N VAL A 259 -3.21 -1.25 7.80
CA VAL A 259 -4.38 -0.64 7.21
C VAL A 259 -5.23 0.07 8.27
N ALA A 260 -5.92 1.14 7.90
CA ALA A 260 -6.79 1.85 8.82
C ALA A 260 -7.97 2.53 8.12
N LEU A 261 -9.07 2.66 8.86
CA LEU A 261 -10.22 3.48 8.50
C LEU A 261 -9.88 4.97 8.74
N VAL A 262 -10.28 5.84 7.84
CA VAL A 262 -10.17 7.29 8.04
C VAL A 262 -11.50 7.80 8.62
N ASP A 263 -11.65 7.69 9.93
CA ASP A 263 -12.93 7.85 10.65
C ASP A 263 -13.65 9.13 10.30
N ARG A 264 -12.98 10.28 10.35
CA ARG A 264 -13.58 11.58 10.06
C ARG A 264 -14.16 11.66 8.65
N ASN A 265 -13.50 11.05 7.68
CA ASN A 265 -13.94 11.09 6.29
C ASN A 265 -15.12 10.15 6.06
N VAL A 266 -15.06 8.91 6.54
CA VAL A 266 -16.15 7.94 6.34
C VAL A 266 -17.43 8.37 7.05
N ASP A 267 -17.33 9.03 8.21
CA ASP A 267 -18.50 9.57 8.92
C ASP A 267 -19.14 10.73 8.14
N ARG A 268 -18.34 11.67 7.65
CA ARG A 268 -18.80 12.77 6.83
C ARG A 268 -19.43 12.31 5.51
N LYS A 269 -18.86 11.25 4.90
CA LYS A 269 -19.31 10.70 3.61
C LYS A 269 -20.45 9.68 3.75
N GLY A 270 -20.71 9.16 4.96
CA GLY A 270 -21.67 8.07 5.18
C GLY A 270 -21.20 6.71 4.61
N THR A 271 -19.90 6.52 4.43
CA THR A 271 -19.31 5.33 3.79
C THR A 271 -18.77 4.31 4.79
N ARG A 272 -18.88 4.57 6.10
CA ARG A 272 -18.28 3.76 7.18
C ARG A 272 -18.56 2.26 7.03
N ALA A 273 -19.82 1.88 6.86
CA ALA A 273 -20.18 0.45 6.80
C ALA A 273 -19.48 -0.29 5.65
N ALA A 274 -19.39 0.33 4.48
CA ALA A 274 -18.72 -0.26 3.32
C ALA A 274 -17.19 -0.29 3.50
N ALA A 275 -16.60 0.77 4.07
CA ALA A 275 -15.18 0.86 4.32
C ALA A 275 -14.71 -0.15 5.40
N GLU A 276 -15.45 -0.31 6.50
CA GLU A 276 -15.19 -1.32 7.53
C GLU A 276 -15.31 -2.74 6.97
N ALA A 277 -16.36 -3.01 6.18
CA ALA A 277 -16.53 -4.31 5.54
C ALA A 277 -15.38 -4.61 4.56
N TRP A 278 -14.88 -3.60 3.83
CA TRP A 278 -13.74 -3.77 2.95
C TRP A 278 -12.45 -4.09 3.74
N LEU A 279 -12.19 -3.40 4.85
CA LEU A 279 -11.04 -3.70 5.71
C LEU A 279 -11.13 -5.13 6.29
N GLN A 280 -12.32 -5.56 6.71
CA GLN A 280 -12.56 -6.92 7.19
C GLN A 280 -12.35 -7.97 6.09
N PHE A 281 -12.72 -7.65 4.85
CA PHE A 281 -12.53 -8.55 3.71
C PHE A 281 -11.05 -8.92 3.49
N LEU A 282 -10.10 -8.02 3.80
CA LEU A 282 -8.67 -8.31 3.71
C LEU A 282 -8.24 -9.49 4.60
N TYR A 283 -8.96 -9.77 5.67
CA TYR A 283 -8.71 -10.89 6.60
C TYR A 283 -9.55 -12.13 6.28
N SER A 284 -10.47 -12.06 5.31
CA SER A 284 -11.23 -13.22 4.86
C SER A 284 -10.34 -14.24 4.15
N GLU A 285 -10.77 -15.49 4.05
CA GLU A 285 -9.99 -16.50 3.32
C GLU A 285 -9.75 -16.09 1.86
N GLU A 286 -10.75 -15.52 1.18
CA GLU A 286 -10.61 -14.98 -0.18
C GLU A 286 -9.60 -13.84 -0.25
N GLY A 287 -9.66 -12.86 0.68
CA GLY A 287 -8.69 -11.77 0.76
C GLY A 287 -7.27 -12.27 1.00
N GLN A 288 -7.10 -13.29 1.83
CA GLN A 288 -5.81 -13.90 2.12
C GLN A 288 -5.26 -14.72 0.95
N GLU A 289 -6.12 -15.43 0.20
CA GLU A 289 -5.72 -16.12 -1.05
C GLU A 289 -5.24 -15.11 -2.12
N LEU A 290 -5.94 -13.96 -2.23
CA LEU A 290 -5.51 -12.90 -3.13
C LEU A 290 -4.18 -12.27 -2.67
N ALA A 291 -3.99 -12.06 -1.36
CA ALA A 291 -2.71 -11.61 -0.83
C ALA A 291 -1.57 -12.58 -1.21
N ALA A 292 -1.77 -13.88 -1.00
CA ALA A 292 -0.80 -14.91 -1.37
C ALA A 292 -0.54 -14.98 -2.88
N LYS A 293 -1.58 -14.81 -3.71
CA LYS A 293 -1.47 -14.76 -5.17
C LYS A 293 -0.57 -13.60 -5.62
N HIS A 294 -0.69 -12.44 -4.96
CA HIS A 294 0.13 -11.26 -5.21
C HIS A 294 1.41 -11.21 -4.36
N HIS A 295 1.90 -12.38 -3.93
CA HIS A 295 3.18 -12.57 -3.25
C HIS A 295 3.34 -11.85 -1.90
N PHE A 296 2.22 -11.50 -1.24
CA PHE A 296 2.23 -11.12 0.17
C PHE A 296 2.01 -12.36 1.04
N ARG A 297 2.77 -12.46 2.13
CA ARG A 297 2.66 -13.58 3.06
C ARG A 297 1.36 -13.47 3.86
N PRO A 298 0.40 -14.40 3.71
CA PRO A 298 -0.89 -14.30 4.37
C PRO A 298 -0.78 -14.57 5.87
N ARG A 299 -1.66 -13.97 6.66
CA ARG A 299 -1.82 -14.24 8.11
C ARG A 299 -2.60 -15.54 8.36
N SER A 300 -3.51 -15.90 7.48
CA SER A 300 -4.26 -17.15 7.58
C SER A 300 -3.32 -18.36 7.49
N ARG A 301 -3.26 -19.16 8.55
CA ARG A 301 -2.45 -20.40 8.57
C ARG A 301 -2.86 -21.38 7.48
N THR A 302 -4.16 -21.48 7.20
CA THR A 302 -4.70 -22.34 6.16
C THR A 302 -4.18 -21.92 4.79
N VAL A 303 -4.28 -20.63 4.46
CA VAL A 303 -3.78 -20.09 3.19
C VAL A 303 -2.26 -20.16 3.12
N ALA A 304 -1.54 -19.81 4.19
CA ALA A 304 -0.09 -19.91 4.25
C ALA A 304 0.39 -21.35 3.98
N GLY A 305 -0.30 -22.36 4.51
CA GLY A 305 -0.01 -23.77 4.26
C GLY A 305 -0.17 -24.16 2.78
N LYS A 306 -1.24 -23.68 2.12
CA LYS A 306 -1.47 -23.92 0.67
C LYS A 306 -0.36 -23.31 -0.21
N HIS A 307 0.20 -22.18 0.21
CA HIS A 307 1.21 -21.41 -0.54
C HIS A 307 2.63 -21.57 0.00
N ALA A 308 2.91 -22.54 0.88
CA ALA A 308 4.21 -22.72 1.55
C ALA A 308 5.39 -22.85 0.58
N SER A 309 5.20 -23.48 -0.57
CA SER A 309 6.25 -23.61 -1.58
C SER A 309 6.64 -22.29 -2.25
N ARG A 310 5.75 -21.28 -2.24
CA ARG A 310 6.00 -19.96 -2.80
C ARG A 310 6.82 -19.08 -1.85
N PHE A 311 6.66 -19.27 -0.55
CA PHE A 311 7.29 -18.45 0.48
C PHE A 311 8.34 -19.25 1.25
N PRO A 312 9.58 -19.30 0.76
CA PRO A 312 10.64 -20.01 1.46
C PRO A 312 10.88 -19.42 2.84
N ALA A 313 11.33 -20.28 3.76
CA ALA A 313 11.64 -19.85 5.12
C ALA A 313 12.83 -18.86 5.11
N VAL A 314 12.64 -17.71 5.77
CA VAL A 314 13.68 -16.71 6.00
C VAL A 314 13.72 -16.45 7.49
N SER A 315 14.90 -16.34 8.07
CA SER A 315 15.05 -15.89 9.46
C SER A 315 14.65 -14.42 9.53
N LEU A 316 13.62 -14.10 10.33
CA LEU A 316 13.09 -12.75 10.44
C LEU A 316 13.27 -12.21 11.86
N PHE A 317 13.60 -10.93 11.96
CA PHE A 317 13.50 -10.16 13.18
C PHE A 317 12.40 -9.11 13.05
N THR A 318 11.88 -8.64 14.18
CA THR A 318 10.86 -7.61 14.20
C THR A 318 11.47 -6.21 14.30
N LEU A 319 10.68 -5.19 13.94
CA LEU A 319 11.07 -3.80 14.14
C LEU A 319 11.34 -3.48 15.62
N ASP A 320 10.52 -4.05 16.52
CA ASP A 320 10.66 -3.80 17.96
C ASP A 320 11.99 -4.32 18.51
N GLU A 321 12.46 -5.48 18.03
CA GLU A 321 13.76 -6.05 18.42
C GLU A 321 14.95 -5.15 18.06
N VAL A 322 14.87 -4.39 16.97
CA VAL A 322 16.01 -3.62 16.45
C VAL A 322 15.90 -2.11 16.66
N SER A 323 14.71 -1.61 16.98
CA SER A 323 14.47 -0.16 17.07
C SER A 323 13.44 0.25 18.13
N GLY A 324 12.81 -0.69 18.84
CA GLY A 324 11.79 -0.39 19.85
C GLY A 324 10.52 0.26 19.30
N GLY A 325 10.21 0.04 18.01
CA GLY A 325 9.02 0.52 17.31
C GLY A 325 9.24 1.71 16.37
N TRP A 326 8.19 2.03 15.61
CA TRP A 326 8.28 3.03 14.54
C TRP A 326 8.62 4.44 15.00
N LYS A 327 8.10 4.91 16.12
CA LYS A 327 8.42 6.27 16.63
C LYS A 327 9.89 6.44 16.94
N GLN A 328 10.50 5.41 17.54
CA GLN A 328 11.92 5.42 17.85
C GLN A 328 12.76 5.27 16.57
N ALA A 329 12.39 4.36 15.69
CA ALA A 329 13.04 4.19 14.39
C ALA A 329 13.01 5.49 13.56
N GLN A 330 11.87 6.15 13.49
CA GLN A 330 11.70 7.42 12.80
C GLN A 330 12.64 8.49 13.37
N LYS A 331 12.56 8.73 14.68
CA LYS A 331 13.36 9.74 15.36
C LYS A 331 14.86 9.52 15.18
N LYS A 332 15.29 8.26 15.31
CA LYS A 332 16.71 7.92 15.23
C LYS A 332 17.28 7.96 13.83
N HIS A 333 16.52 7.47 12.86
CA HIS A 333 17.05 7.19 11.52
C HIS A 333 16.55 8.15 10.43
N PHE A 334 15.28 8.61 10.49
CA PHE A 334 14.64 9.23 9.36
C PHE A 334 14.16 10.67 9.55
N ASP A 335 14.12 11.18 10.79
CA ASP A 335 13.88 12.60 11.03
C ASP A 335 15.01 13.44 10.43
N ASP A 336 14.76 14.73 10.24
CA ASP A 336 15.77 15.64 9.72
C ASP A 336 16.98 15.69 10.69
N GLY A 337 18.16 15.49 10.12
CA GLY A 337 19.40 15.30 10.87
C GLY A 337 19.56 13.92 11.51
N GLY A 338 18.66 12.98 11.26
CA GLY A 338 18.77 11.59 11.72
C GLY A 338 19.93 10.83 11.09
N ALA A 339 20.07 9.56 11.49
CA ALA A 339 21.22 8.75 11.07
C ALA A 339 21.33 8.65 9.53
N PHE A 340 20.23 8.55 8.81
CA PHE A 340 20.24 8.48 7.34
C PHE A 340 20.82 9.76 6.73
N ASP A 341 20.39 10.94 7.16
CA ASP A 341 20.90 12.21 6.64
C ASP A 341 22.41 12.33 6.86
N GLN A 342 22.89 11.94 8.06
CA GLN A 342 24.32 11.99 8.41
C GLN A 342 25.19 11.03 7.58
N LEU A 343 24.63 9.92 7.12
CA LEU A 343 25.35 8.90 6.35
C LEU A 343 25.37 9.22 4.84
N TYR A 344 24.32 9.89 4.34
CA TYR A 344 24.12 10.14 2.93
C TYR A 344 24.53 11.56 2.47
N LEU A 345 24.58 12.52 3.39
CA LEU A 345 25.08 13.85 3.04
C LEU A 345 26.52 13.74 2.55
N PRO A 346 26.85 14.24 1.34
CA PRO A 346 28.24 14.34 0.94
C PRO A 346 28.96 15.15 2.04
N GLN A 347 30.01 14.57 2.62
CA GLN A 347 30.89 15.37 3.43
C GLN A 347 31.32 16.54 2.56
N ALA A 348 30.90 17.76 2.90
CA ALA A 348 31.33 18.96 2.24
C ALA A 348 32.87 18.93 2.25
N LYS A 349 33.45 18.76 1.06
CA LYS A 349 34.90 18.84 0.85
C LYS A 349 35.34 20.28 1.01
#